data_2a683d336665089643f7c8cf716a6db2
#
_entry.id   2a683d336665089643f7c8cf716a6db2
#
_cell.length_a   1.000
_cell.length_b   1.000
_cell.length_c   1.000
_cell.angle_alpha   90.00
_cell.angle_beta   90.00
_cell.angle_gamma   90.00
#
_symmetry.space_group_name_H-M   'P 1'
#
loop_
_entity.id
_entity.type
_entity.pdbx_description
1 polymer ?
#
loop_
_entity_poly.entity_id
_entity_poly.type
_entity_poly.pdbx_seq_one_letter_code
_entity_poly.pdbx_strand_id
1 'polypeptide(L)'
;MLYYLMGKSASGKDSIFHKLLEKTGWKKLIPYTTRPMREGEVEGQEYHFIKEQEFESGIHSGLMAEYRAYDTVFGKWYYGTILPSDITTGPSCKNAENYLAIGTLASYLQLKKKLGRENIFPIYIEVPDKMRLERAFHREEGRGKMTEEEILRRFKADAEDFSEGRLKEAGIKRAYQNIDFSLCLNEIIADIRNA
;
A
#
# COMPACT_ATOMS: atom_id res chain seq x y z
N MET A 1 8.40 -11.66 -7.60
CA MET A 1 7.70 -11.62 -6.30
C MET A 1 7.14 -10.23 -6.05
N LEU A 2 5.92 -10.11 -5.55
CA LEU A 2 5.34 -8.83 -5.10
C LEU A 2 5.44 -8.72 -3.57
N TYR A 3 6.21 -7.76 -3.07
CA TYR A 3 6.22 -7.38 -1.66
C TYR A 3 5.21 -6.28 -1.43
N TYR A 4 4.26 -6.51 -0.55
CA TYR A 4 3.13 -5.61 -0.37
C TYR A 4 3.10 -5.00 1.02
N LEU A 5 3.43 -3.70 1.09
CA LEU A 5 3.50 -2.94 2.33
C LEU A 5 2.15 -2.35 2.69
N MET A 6 1.69 -2.58 3.89
CA MET A 6 0.43 -2.05 4.41
C MET A 6 0.56 -1.67 5.88
N GLY A 7 -0.38 -0.89 6.35
CA GLY A 7 -0.44 -0.44 7.74
C GLY A 7 -1.35 0.76 7.91
N LYS A 8 -1.74 1.00 9.13
CA LYS A 8 -2.62 2.11 9.52
C LYS A 8 -1.98 3.48 9.21
N SER A 9 -2.78 4.53 9.17
CA SER A 9 -2.32 5.93 9.00
C SER A 9 -1.26 6.29 10.06
N ALA A 10 -0.28 7.07 9.68
CA ALA A 10 0.84 7.49 10.53
C ALA A 10 1.70 6.35 11.13
N SER A 11 1.64 5.12 10.57
CA SER A 11 2.51 4.02 10.96
C SER A 11 3.96 4.15 10.42
N GLY A 12 4.24 5.14 9.58
CA GLY A 12 5.56 5.34 8.96
C GLY A 12 5.85 4.43 7.77
N LYS A 13 4.81 3.78 7.22
CA LYS A 13 4.96 2.87 6.07
C LYS A 13 5.60 3.54 4.85
N ASP A 14 5.31 4.83 4.58
CA ASP A 14 5.90 5.53 3.44
C ASP A 14 7.42 5.64 3.56
N SER A 15 7.94 5.96 4.77
CA SER A 15 9.37 6.02 5.04
C SER A 15 10.03 4.64 4.92
N ILE A 16 9.39 3.59 5.43
CA ILE A 16 9.84 2.20 5.27
C ILE A 16 9.86 1.82 3.78
N PHE A 17 8.80 2.17 3.04
CA PHE A 17 8.69 1.89 1.61
C PHE A 17 9.86 2.48 0.80
N HIS A 18 10.14 3.77 0.98
CA HIS A 18 11.25 4.43 0.30
C HIS A 18 12.60 3.81 0.67
N LYS A 19 12.79 3.50 1.95
CA LYS A 19 14.07 2.90 2.39
C LYS A 19 14.25 1.46 1.94
N LEU A 20 13.16 0.70 1.81
CA LEU A 20 13.22 -0.63 1.20
C LEU A 20 13.61 -0.55 -0.28
N LEU A 21 12.99 0.34 -1.07
CA LEU A 21 13.38 0.53 -2.48
C LEU A 21 14.86 0.88 -2.63
N GLU A 22 15.36 1.82 -1.80
CA GLU A 22 16.77 2.21 -1.80
C GLU A 22 17.72 1.04 -1.49
N LYS A 23 17.37 0.20 -0.49
CA LYS A 23 18.22 -0.91 -0.04
C LYS A 23 18.15 -2.16 -0.92
N THR A 24 17.03 -2.39 -1.58
CA THR A 24 16.79 -3.62 -2.34
C THR A 24 16.97 -3.44 -3.85
N GLY A 25 16.83 -2.22 -4.35
CA GLY A 25 16.80 -1.95 -5.79
C GLY A 25 15.56 -2.52 -6.50
N TRP A 26 14.53 -2.93 -5.75
CA TRP A 26 13.29 -3.45 -6.33
C TRP A 26 12.54 -2.40 -7.13
N LYS A 27 11.75 -2.86 -8.08
CA LYS A 27 10.88 -1.97 -8.85
C LYS A 27 9.68 -1.54 -8.02
N LYS A 28 9.35 -0.26 -8.06
CA LYS A 28 8.11 0.27 -7.48
C LYS A 28 6.94 -0.14 -8.36
N LEU A 29 5.92 -0.75 -7.77
CA LEU A 29 4.63 -0.96 -8.43
C LEU A 29 3.76 0.27 -8.21
N ILE A 30 3.52 1.02 -9.29
CA ILE A 30 2.80 2.29 -9.25
C ILE A 30 1.32 2.02 -9.54
N PRO A 31 0.41 2.39 -8.62
CA PRO A 31 -1.02 2.23 -8.84
C PRO A 31 -1.59 3.29 -9.78
N TYR A 32 -2.79 3.03 -10.29
CA TYR A 32 -3.57 3.93 -11.14
C TYR A 32 -4.67 4.61 -10.34
N THR A 33 -5.02 5.85 -10.71
CA THR A 33 -6.13 6.58 -10.11
C THR A 33 -6.81 7.53 -11.09
N THR A 34 -8.10 7.77 -10.88
CA THR A 34 -8.88 8.81 -11.58
C THR A 34 -8.93 10.12 -10.79
N ARG A 35 -8.41 10.11 -9.55
CA ARG A 35 -8.30 11.33 -8.75
C ARG A 35 -7.40 12.34 -9.47
N PRO A 36 -7.76 13.62 -9.49
CA PRO A 36 -6.86 14.66 -9.98
C PRO A 36 -5.52 14.68 -9.23
N MET A 37 -4.45 14.90 -9.97
CA MET A 37 -3.10 15.05 -9.41
C MET A 37 -3.07 16.23 -8.43
N ARG A 38 -2.44 16.06 -7.29
CA ARG A 38 -2.26 17.12 -6.28
C ARG A 38 -0.98 17.87 -6.54
N GLU A 39 -0.89 19.06 -5.96
CA GLU A 39 0.35 19.84 -5.98
C GLU A 39 1.51 19.05 -5.36
N GLY A 40 2.62 18.98 -6.08
CA GLY A 40 3.83 18.24 -5.69
C GLY A 40 3.81 16.75 -6.03
N GLU A 41 2.72 16.20 -6.57
CA GLU A 41 2.70 14.85 -7.14
C GLU A 41 3.21 14.87 -8.58
N VAL A 42 3.78 13.75 -9.03
CA VAL A 42 4.34 13.59 -10.38
C VAL A 42 3.77 12.33 -11.02
N GLU A 43 3.31 12.48 -12.28
CA GLU A 43 2.85 11.33 -13.08
C GLU A 43 3.90 10.22 -13.11
N GLY A 44 3.44 8.99 -12.85
CA GLY A 44 4.33 7.82 -12.83
C GLY A 44 5.24 7.74 -11.60
N GLN A 45 5.04 8.58 -10.59
CA GLN A 45 5.75 8.48 -9.31
C GLN A 45 4.81 8.04 -8.18
N GLU A 46 3.79 8.84 -7.86
CA GLU A 46 2.79 8.50 -6.85
C GLU A 46 1.72 7.58 -7.43
N TYR A 47 1.21 7.96 -8.59
CA TYR A 47 0.18 7.27 -9.35
C TYR A 47 0.39 7.44 -10.85
N HIS A 48 -0.24 6.55 -11.63
CA HIS A 48 -0.64 6.84 -13.00
C HIS A 48 -2.01 7.49 -12.96
N PHE A 49 -2.09 8.78 -13.32
CA PHE A 49 -3.32 9.56 -13.32
C PHE A 49 -4.02 9.41 -14.66
N ILE A 50 -5.11 8.65 -14.69
CA ILE A 50 -5.86 8.34 -15.92
C ILE A 50 -7.31 8.83 -15.83
N LYS A 51 -7.98 8.94 -16.96
CA LYS A 51 -9.40 9.29 -17.03
C LYS A 51 -10.28 8.13 -16.56
N GLU A 52 -11.47 8.46 -16.05
CA GLU A 52 -12.45 7.47 -15.60
C GLU A 52 -12.78 6.45 -16.69
N GLN A 53 -13.01 6.89 -17.94
CA GLN A 53 -13.27 5.99 -19.06
C GLN A 53 -12.15 4.99 -19.33
N GLU A 54 -10.88 5.43 -19.19
CA GLU A 54 -9.73 4.53 -19.34
C GLU A 54 -9.66 3.52 -18.19
N PHE A 55 -9.96 3.98 -16.98
CA PHE A 55 -10.00 3.12 -15.81
C PHE A 55 -11.09 2.04 -15.94
N GLU A 56 -12.30 2.44 -16.30
CA GLU A 56 -13.43 1.54 -16.54
C GLU A 56 -13.15 0.53 -17.66
N SER A 57 -12.54 0.98 -18.74
CA SER A 57 -12.09 0.10 -19.83
C SER A 57 -11.08 -0.94 -19.32
N GLY A 58 -10.17 -0.54 -18.41
CA GLY A 58 -9.23 -1.44 -17.76
C GLY A 58 -9.89 -2.47 -16.85
N ILE A 59 -11.00 -2.10 -16.19
CA ILE A 59 -11.81 -3.05 -15.42
C ILE A 59 -12.48 -4.05 -16.33
N HIS A 60 -13.19 -3.59 -17.36
CA HIS A 60 -13.96 -4.44 -18.29
C HIS A 60 -13.07 -5.41 -19.08
N SER A 61 -11.88 -4.98 -19.46
CA SER A 61 -10.90 -5.83 -20.14
C SER A 61 -10.16 -6.81 -19.21
N GLY A 62 -10.37 -6.72 -17.89
CA GLY A 62 -9.65 -7.54 -16.89
C GLY A 62 -8.18 -7.17 -16.71
N LEU A 63 -7.76 -6.02 -17.22
CA LEU A 63 -6.40 -5.50 -17.08
C LEU A 63 -6.11 -5.08 -15.63
N MET A 64 -7.10 -4.51 -14.93
CA MET A 64 -6.99 -4.20 -13.51
C MET A 64 -6.94 -5.47 -12.67
N ALA A 65 -5.83 -5.67 -11.98
CA ALA A 65 -5.65 -6.81 -11.08
C ALA A 65 -6.41 -6.63 -9.76
N GLU A 66 -6.53 -5.40 -9.31
CA GLU A 66 -7.38 -4.97 -8.19
C GLU A 66 -7.88 -3.56 -8.44
N TYR A 67 -9.02 -3.22 -7.89
CA TYR A 67 -9.52 -1.84 -7.89
C TYR A 67 -10.48 -1.57 -6.74
N ARG A 68 -10.62 -0.30 -6.41
CA ARG A 68 -11.54 0.25 -5.39
C ARG A 68 -12.09 1.59 -5.87
N ALA A 69 -13.31 1.89 -5.48
CA ALA A 69 -13.95 3.18 -5.73
C ALA A 69 -14.31 3.84 -4.39
N TYR A 70 -14.16 5.14 -4.35
CA TYR A 70 -14.54 5.97 -3.20
C TYR A 70 -15.42 7.12 -3.66
N ASP A 71 -16.60 7.23 -3.05
CA ASP A 71 -17.45 8.41 -3.25
C ASP A 71 -16.89 9.56 -2.44
N THR A 72 -16.66 10.68 -3.10
CA THR A 72 -16.11 11.88 -2.49
C THR A 72 -17.00 13.09 -2.80
N VAL A 73 -16.79 14.18 -2.12
CA VAL A 73 -17.47 15.45 -2.41
C VAL A 73 -17.18 15.99 -3.81
N PHE A 74 -16.12 15.50 -4.45
CA PHE A 74 -15.71 15.88 -5.83
C PHE A 74 -16.10 14.83 -6.87
N GLY A 75 -16.93 13.84 -6.51
CA GLY A 75 -17.30 12.72 -7.36
C GLY A 75 -16.64 11.41 -6.96
N LYS A 76 -16.82 10.40 -7.77
CA LYS A 76 -16.27 9.06 -7.56
C LYS A 76 -14.82 9.00 -8.03
N TRP A 77 -13.94 8.54 -7.17
CA TRP A 77 -12.54 8.29 -7.51
C TRP A 77 -12.22 6.81 -7.45
N TYR A 78 -11.56 6.35 -8.50
CA TYR A 78 -11.07 4.98 -8.59
C TYR A 78 -9.58 4.91 -8.28
N TYR A 79 -9.17 3.81 -7.67
CA TYR A 79 -7.79 3.44 -7.44
C TYR A 79 -7.62 1.98 -7.80
N GLY A 80 -6.56 1.62 -8.51
CA GLY A 80 -6.34 0.24 -8.91
C GLY A 80 -4.91 -0.03 -9.32
N THR A 81 -4.63 -1.30 -9.59
CA THR A 81 -3.29 -1.78 -9.94
C THR A 81 -3.35 -2.61 -11.20
N ILE A 82 -2.50 -2.29 -12.15
CA ILE A 82 -2.18 -3.13 -13.31
C ILE A 82 -0.87 -3.84 -12.99
N LEU A 83 -0.86 -5.15 -13.12
CA LEU A 83 0.36 -5.92 -12.88
C LEU A 83 1.24 -5.89 -14.12
N PRO A 84 2.55 -5.63 -13.97
CA PRO A 84 3.53 -5.80 -15.04
C PRO A 84 3.53 -7.23 -15.58
N SER A 85 3.76 -7.40 -16.87
CA SER A 85 3.75 -8.72 -17.53
C SER A 85 4.86 -9.66 -17.04
N ASP A 86 5.92 -9.11 -16.47
CA ASP A 86 7.05 -9.83 -15.88
C ASP A 86 6.87 -10.18 -14.38
N ILE A 87 5.77 -9.77 -13.75
CA ILE A 87 5.34 -10.37 -12.49
C ILE A 87 4.86 -11.77 -12.83
N THR A 88 5.75 -12.71 -12.76
CA THR A 88 5.46 -14.08 -13.11
C THR A 88 4.72 -14.81 -12.01
N THR A 89 3.76 -15.59 -12.46
CA THR A 89 3.05 -16.57 -11.66
C THR A 89 3.87 -17.87 -11.59
N GLY A 90 4.88 -17.90 -10.72
CA GLY A 90 5.57 -19.16 -10.44
C GLY A 90 7.10 -19.06 -10.25
N PRO A 91 7.68 -19.97 -9.47
CA PRO A 91 9.11 -19.98 -9.12
C PRO A 91 10.05 -20.34 -10.28
N SER A 92 9.53 -20.62 -11.47
CA SER A 92 10.30 -21.12 -12.62
C SER A 92 10.96 -20.04 -13.50
N CYS A 93 10.69 -18.75 -13.26
CA CYS A 93 11.32 -17.69 -14.06
C CYS A 93 12.63 -17.22 -13.43
N LYS A 94 13.74 -17.62 -14.03
CA LYS A 94 15.11 -17.22 -13.62
C LYS A 94 15.38 -15.71 -13.64
N ASN A 95 14.47 -14.90 -14.19
CA ASN A 95 14.57 -13.44 -14.30
C ASN A 95 13.36 -12.72 -13.73
N ALA A 96 12.63 -13.32 -12.77
CA ALA A 96 11.48 -12.67 -12.15
C ALA A 96 11.94 -11.45 -11.33
N GLU A 97 11.50 -10.28 -11.74
CA GLU A 97 11.74 -9.04 -11.02
C GLU A 97 10.95 -9.01 -9.70
N ASN A 98 11.54 -8.37 -8.70
CA ASN A 98 10.85 -8.11 -7.45
C ASN A 98 10.24 -6.71 -7.48
N TYR A 99 8.98 -6.64 -7.05
CA TYR A 99 8.23 -5.39 -6.97
C TYR A 99 7.84 -5.09 -5.54
N LEU A 100 7.85 -3.80 -5.20
CA LEU A 100 7.34 -3.30 -3.94
C LEU A 100 6.11 -2.43 -4.20
N ALA A 101 5.01 -2.77 -3.56
CA ALA A 101 3.77 -1.99 -3.57
C ALA A 101 3.43 -1.50 -2.16
N ILE A 102 2.66 -0.43 -2.08
CA ILE A 102 2.11 0.11 -0.84
C ILE A 102 0.61 0.35 -1.02
N GLY A 103 -0.20 -0.08 -0.05
CA GLY A 103 -1.64 0.14 -0.15
C GLY A 103 -2.43 -0.37 1.06
N THR A 104 -3.70 -0.72 0.81
CA THR A 104 -4.67 -1.14 1.83
C THR A 104 -4.74 -2.66 1.96
N LEU A 105 -5.33 -3.15 3.04
CA LEU A 105 -5.61 -4.58 3.22
C LEU A 105 -6.57 -5.11 2.15
N ALA A 106 -7.55 -4.29 1.74
CA ALA A 106 -8.51 -4.67 0.69
C ALA A 106 -7.83 -4.91 -0.66
N SER A 107 -6.87 -4.05 -1.06
CA SER A 107 -6.07 -4.25 -2.27
C SER A 107 -5.19 -5.49 -2.18
N TYR A 108 -4.54 -5.69 -1.03
CA TYR A 108 -3.73 -6.88 -0.78
C TYR A 108 -4.52 -8.16 -1.02
N LEU A 109 -5.75 -8.24 -0.51
CA LEU A 109 -6.60 -9.41 -0.66
C LEU A 109 -6.96 -9.69 -2.13
N GLN A 110 -7.27 -8.65 -2.90
CA GLN A 110 -7.55 -8.80 -4.32
C GLN A 110 -6.30 -9.25 -5.10
N LEU A 111 -5.14 -8.61 -4.84
CA LEU A 111 -3.87 -8.99 -5.48
C LEU A 111 -3.46 -10.41 -5.10
N LYS A 112 -3.61 -10.80 -3.85
CA LYS A 112 -3.35 -12.16 -3.37
C LYS A 112 -4.21 -13.20 -4.08
N LYS A 113 -5.50 -12.90 -4.32
CA LYS A 113 -6.41 -13.75 -5.09
C LYS A 113 -5.97 -13.88 -6.56
N LYS A 114 -5.44 -12.79 -7.14
CA LYS A 114 -5.00 -12.75 -8.54
C LYS A 114 -3.66 -13.45 -8.77
N LEU A 115 -2.69 -13.23 -7.86
CA LEU A 115 -1.31 -13.71 -8.01
C LEU A 115 -1.07 -15.11 -7.42
N GLY A 116 -1.92 -15.55 -6.49
CA GLY A 116 -1.61 -16.69 -5.62
C GLY A 116 -0.77 -16.25 -4.40
N ARG A 117 -0.91 -17.03 -3.33
CA ARG A 117 -0.26 -16.72 -2.04
C ARG A 117 1.26 -16.75 -2.12
N GLU A 118 1.80 -17.59 -2.94
CA GLU A 118 3.24 -17.83 -3.15
C GLU A 118 3.95 -16.70 -3.87
N ASN A 119 3.20 -15.82 -4.55
CA ASN A 119 3.74 -14.73 -5.37
C ASN A 119 3.61 -13.35 -4.73
N ILE A 120 3.02 -13.27 -3.51
CA ILE A 120 2.84 -12.01 -2.78
C ILE A 120 3.24 -12.16 -1.32
N PHE A 121 4.18 -11.32 -0.87
CA PHE A 121 4.67 -11.28 0.51
C PHE A 121 4.10 -10.07 1.25
N PRO A 122 3.27 -10.25 2.30
CA PRO A 122 2.70 -9.15 3.06
C PRO A 122 3.71 -8.59 4.06
N ILE A 123 3.82 -7.26 4.11
CA ILE A 123 4.59 -6.52 5.11
C ILE A 123 3.61 -5.60 5.84
N TYR A 124 3.15 -6.01 7.01
CA TYR A 124 2.22 -5.22 7.82
C TYR A 124 2.97 -4.43 8.89
N ILE A 125 2.92 -3.09 8.76
CA ILE A 125 3.55 -2.17 9.72
C ILE A 125 2.56 -1.78 10.80
N GLU A 126 2.95 -1.99 12.03
CA GLU A 126 2.16 -1.67 13.21
C GLU A 126 2.87 -0.67 14.11
N VAL A 127 2.09 0.21 14.73
CA VAL A 127 2.53 1.18 15.73
C VAL A 127 1.36 1.38 16.70
N PRO A 128 1.61 1.50 18.02
CA PRO A 128 0.58 1.79 19.00
C PRO A 128 -0.24 3.03 18.62
N ASP A 129 -1.56 2.97 18.78
CA ASP A 129 -2.49 4.01 18.33
C ASP A 129 -2.17 5.39 18.91
N LYS A 130 -1.75 5.46 20.18
CA LYS A 130 -1.31 6.71 20.83
C LYS A 130 -0.15 7.36 20.05
N MET A 131 0.88 6.59 19.74
CA MET A 131 2.06 7.09 19.03
C MET A 131 1.71 7.49 17.58
N ARG A 132 0.82 6.76 16.91
CA ARG A 132 0.36 7.12 15.57
C ARG A 132 -0.39 8.45 15.59
N LEU A 133 -1.23 8.66 16.60
CA LEU A 133 -2.00 9.89 16.76
C LEU A 133 -1.08 11.09 16.99
N GLU A 134 -0.10 10.97 17.89
CA GLU A 134 0.92 11.98 18.12
C GLU A 134 1.69 12.31 16.82
N ARG A 135 2.12 11.30 16.08
CA ARG A 135 2.78 11.47 14.77
C ARG A 135 1.89 12.17 13.75
N ALA A 136 0.58 11.87 13.73
CA ALA A 136 -0.36 12.48 12.81
C ALA A 136 -0.54 13.98 13.11
N PHE A 137 -0.77 14.35 14.36
CA PHE A 137 -0.92 15.74 14.77
C PHE A 137 0.37 16.54 14.50
N HIS A 138 1.51 16.04 14.95
CA HIS A 138 2.79 16.72 14.73
C HIS A 138 3.10 16.99 13.25
N ARG A 139 2.74 16.05 12.37
CA ARG A 139 2.91 16.22 10.93
C ARG A 139 2.03 17.35 10.36
N GLU A 140 0.84 17.55 10.92
CA GLU A 140 -0.11 18.56 10.43
C GLU A 140 0.11 19.94 11.06
N GLU A 141 0.75 20.05 12.24
CA GLU A 141 1.14 21.34 12.86
C GLU A 141 1.94 22.24 11.92
N GLY A 142 2.73 21.66 11.00
CA GLY A 142 3.51 22.41 10.02
C GLY A 142 2.86 22.55 8.63
N ARG A 143 1.76 21.85 8.38
CA ARG A 143 1.16 21.75 7.04
C ARG A 143 -0.26 22.27 6.93
N GLY A 144 -1.05 22.23 8.02
CA GLY A 144 -2.41 22.73 8.07
C GLY A 144 -3.38 22.15 7.01
N LYS A 145 -3.03 21.01 6.41
CA LYS A 145 -3.77 20.42 5.27
C LYS A 145 -4.93 19.52 5.71
N MET A 146 -4.94 19.11 6.97
CA MET A 146 -5.93 18.18 7.49
C MET A 146 -6.49 18.67 8.82
N THR A 147 -7.81 18.62 8.98
CA THR A 147 -8.46 18.95 10.25
C THR A 147 -8.29 17.80 11.24
N GLU A 148 -8.41 18.10 12.53
CA GLU A 148 -8.42 17.10 13.60
C GLU A 148 -9.51 16.05 13.39
N GLU A 149 -10.69 16.47 12.97
CA GLU A 149 -11.82 15.59 12.64
C GLU A 149 -11.48 14.59 11.54
N GLU A 150 -10.78 15.02 10.49
CA GLU A 150 -10.36 14.15 9.40
C GLU A 150 -9.28 13.15 9.86
N ILE A 151 -8.38 13.56 10.74
CA ILE A 151 -7.40 12.64 11.38
C ILE A 151 -8.16 11.55 12.15
N LEU A 152 -9.08 11.93 13.02
CA LEU A 152 -9.86 10.99 13.84
C LEU A 152 -10.73 10.06 12.96
N ARG A 153 -11.35 10.61 11.90
CA ARG A 153 -12.12 9.81 10.94
C ARG A 153 -11.26 8.71 10.30
N ARG A 154 -10.03 9.05 9.89
CA ARG A 154 -9.07 8.08 9.31
C ARG A 154 -8.66 7.03 10.32
N PHE A 155 -8.43 7.42 11.57
CA PHE A 155 -8.07 6.49 12.63
C PHE A 155 -9.18 5.47 12.90
N LYS A 156 -10.44 5.91 12.87
CA LYS A 156 -11.60 5.03 13.00
C LYS A 156 -11.69 4.03 11.83
N ALA A 157 -11.53 4.51 10.61
CA ALA A 157 -11.50 3.65 9.42
C ALA A 157 -10.35 2.63 9.46
N ASP A 158 -9.15 3.08 9.88
CA ASP A 158 -8.00 2.19 10.05
C ASP A 158 -8.25 1.08 11.09
N ALA A 159 -8.92 1.41 12.21
CA ALA A 159 -9.22 0.43 13.25
C ALA A 159 -10.16 -0.67 12.76
N GLU A 160 -11.09 -0.31 11.88
CA GLU A 160 -11.99 -1.26 11.23
C GLU A 160 -11.26 -2.09 10.16
N ASP A 161 -10.52 -1.42 9.27
CA ASP A 161 -9.82 -2.05 8.15
C ASP A 161 -8.71 -3.01 8.58
N PHE A 162 -8.01 -2.69 9.67
CA PHE A 162 -6.93 -3.49 10.23
C PHE A 162 -7.30 -4.12 11.59
N SER A 163 -8.57 -4.53 11.74
CA SER A 163 -8.99 -5.30 12.92
C SER A 163 -8.32 -6.68 12.93
N GLU A 164 -8.12 -7.25 14.12
CA GLU A 164 -7.50 -8.59 14.27
C GLU A 164 -8.21 -9.65 13.43
N GLY A 165 -9.55 -9.61 13.38
CA GLY A 165 -10.33 -10.54 12.56
C GLY A 165 -9.96 -10.44 11.08
N ARG A 166 -9.95 -9.23 10.52
CA ARG A 166 -9.58 -8.99 9.11
C ARG A 166 -8.13 -9.36 8.80
N LEU A 167 -7.20 -9.04 9.69
CA LEU A 167 -5.80 -9.43 9.53
C LEU A 167 -5.62 -10.96 9.54
N LYS A 168 -6.31 -11.65 10.43
CA LYS A 168 -6.30 -13.11 10.51
C LYS A 168 -6.90 -13.75 9.25
N GLU A 169 -8.04 -13.27 8.78
CA GLU A 169 -8.68 -13.71 7.53
C GLU A 169 -7.77 -13.46 6.32
N ALA A 170 -7.07 -12.34 6.29
CA ALA A 170 -6.08 -12.05 5.27
C ALA A 170 -4.83 -12.95 5.34
N GLY A 171 -4.67 -13.70 6.43
CA GLY A 171 -3.51 -14.57 6.68
C GLY A 171 -2.25 -13.79 7.03
N ILE A 172 -2.40 -12.59 7.58
CA ILE A 172 -1.29 -11.78 8.10
C ILE A 172 -0.88 -12.37 9.45
N LYS A 173 0.30 -13.00 9.47
CA LYS A 173 0.81 -13.71 10.65
C LYS A 173 1.80 -12.90 11.47
N ARG A 174 2.40 -11.87 10.86
CA ARG A 174 3.43 -11.04 11.47
C ARG A 174 3.12 -9.56 11.28
N ALA A 175 3.26 -8.80 12.37
CA ALA A 175 3.28 -7.36 12.37
C ALA A 175 4.70 -6.88 12.66
N TYR A 176 5.20 -5.92 11.89
CA TYR A 176 6.50 -5.30 12.11
C TYR A 176 6.29 -4.01 12.91
N GLN A 177 6.82 -3.98 14.14
CA GLN A 177 6.62 -2.86 15.05
C GLN A 177 7.53 -1.68 14.69
N ASN A 178 6.98 -0.61 14.12
CA ASN A 178 7.73 0.59 13.78
C ASN A 178 7.76 1.61 14.92
N ILE A 179 8.18 1.17 16.10
CA ILE A 179 8.52 2.02 17.24
C ILE A 179 9.91 2.60 17.02
N ASP A 180 10.87 1.74 16.71
CA ASP A 180 12.18 2.11 16.18
C ASP A 180 12.26 1.79 14.70
N PHE A 181 12.55 2.81 13.90
CA PHE A 181 12.60 2.70 12.44
C PHE A 181 13.66 1.71 11.95
N SER A 182 14.86 1.78 12.55
CA SER A 182 16.00 0.98 12.10
C SER A 182 15.83 -0.48 12.44
N LEU A 183 15.32 -0.78 13.63
CA LEU A 183 15.00 -2.15 14.04
C LEU A 183 13.90 -2.75 13.16
N CYS A 184 12.80 -2.03 12.97
CA CYS A 184 11.71 -2.47 12.10
C CYS A 184 12.19 -2.77 10.68
N LEU A 185 12.97 -1.87 10.09
CA LEU A 185 13.51 -2.05 8.74
C LEU A 185 14.43 -3.29 8.65
N ASN A 186 15.30 -3.49 9.64
CA ASN A 186 16.22 -4.63 9.66
C ASN A 186 15.47 -5.96 9.81
N GLU A 187 14.42 -6.03 10.62
CA GLU A 187 13.56 -7.20 10.74
C GLU A 187 12.88 -7.54 9.42
N ILE A 188 12.33 -6.52 8.74
CA ILE A 188 11.70 -6.71 7.42
C ILE A 188 12.71 -7.28 6.42
N ILE A 189 13.93 -6.70 6.36
CA ILE A 189 14.97 -7.15 5.43
C ILE A 189 15.43 -8.58 5.75
N ALA A 190 15.55 -8.94 7.02
CA ALA A 190 15.91 -10.30 7.42
C ALA A 190 14.87 -11.31 6.96
N ASP A 191 13.58 -11.03 7.15
CA ASP A 191 12.50 -11.93 6.73
C ASP A 191 12.41 -12.08 5.21
N ILE A 192 12.56 -10.97 4.49
CA ILE A 192 12.57 -10.98 3.01
C ILE A 192 13.67 -11.86 2.42
N ARG A 193 14.84 -11.91 3.09
CA ARG A 193 15.98 -12.75 2.64
C ARG A 193 15.75 -14.24 2.90
N ASN A 194 14.84 -14.56 3.79
CA ASN A 194 14.50 -15.93 4.17
C ASN A 194 13.21 -16.45 3.51
N ALA A 195 12.53 -15.61 2.73
CA ALA A 195 11.29 -15.92 2.01
C ALA A 195 11.57 -16.42 0.60
#